data_fb8d62c0d7b3d09f0684a455cd7f7a98
#
_entry.id   fb8d62c0d7b3d09f0684a455cd7f7a98
#
_cell.length_a   1.000
_cell.length_b   1.000
_cell.length_c   1.000
_cell.angle_alpha   90.00
_cell.angle_beta   90.00
_cell.angle_gamma   90.00
#
_symmetry.space_group_name_H-M   'P 1'
#
loop_
_entity.id
_entity.type
_entity.pdbx_description
1 polymer ?
#
loop_
_entity_poly.entity_id
_entity_poly.type
_entity_poly.pdbx_seq_one_letter_code
_entity_poly.pdbx_strand_id
1 'polypeptide(L)'
;VLIYRASQVPVGEDQVPHIEMMREIARRFNHMYGKEKGFEEKALEAVKKLGSKRAKLYLELRTDYQQDGKDEALLQAQAMLDDAQSLSNIDRERLFGYLEGSRKLILVEPQVKLTVDSRLPGLDGRKMSKSYGNSISLREDKDSVVKKIRTMPTDPARVRRTDVGDPKKCPVFQLHEVYSDASVKEWAIKGCTTAGIGCLECKQPVIDAIIAEQEPMHERAQQYLDDPSLVRAIVADGCDVARKLAQETMRDVREAMGLSYT
;
A
#
# COMPACT_ATOMS: atom_id res chain seq x y z
N VAL A 1 2.95 0.57 -12.41
CA VAL A 1 3.77 -0.15 -11.43
C VAL A 1 5.12 -0.51 -12.04
N LEU A 2 5.21 -1.41 -13.03
CA LEU A 2 6.46 -1.94 -13.56
C LEU A 2 7.39 -0.88 -14.18
N ILE A 3 6.85 0.05 -14.97
CA ILE A 3 7.63 1.09 -15.66
C ILE A 3 8.35 2.04 -14.67
N TYR A 4 7.81 2.19 -13.46
CA TYR A 4 8.39 3.00 -12.39
C TYR A 4 9.12 2.17 -11.33
N ARG A 5 9.35 0.88 -11.59
CA ARG A 5 10.09 -0.04 -10.70
C ARG A 5 9.58 -0.03 -9.26
N ALA A 6 8.26 0.08 -9.08
CA ALA A 6 7.66 0.09 -7.75
C ALA A 6 7.83 -1.28 -7.08
N SER A 7 8.53 -1.31 -5.94
CA SER A 7 8.75 -2.54 -5.16
C SER A 7 7.60 -2.84 -4.21
N GLN A 8 6.93 -1.81 -3.67
CA GLN A 8 5.79 -1.95 -2.77
C GLN A 8 4.62 -1.12 -3.28
N VAL A 9 3.44 -1.73 -3.34
CA VAL A 9 2.23 -1.09 -3.87
C VAL A 9 1.12 -1.16 -2.82
N PRO A 10 0.80 -0.04 -2.15
CA PRO A 10 -0.33 0.03 -1.22
C PRO A 10 -1.63 -0.07 -2.01
N VAL A 11 -2.44 -1.09 -1.72
CA VAL A 11 -3.70 -1.35 -2.42
C VAL A 11 -4.77 -1.91 -1.48
N GLY A 12 -6.02 -1.80 -1.88
CA GLY A 12 -7.11 -2.55 -1.26
C GLY A 12 -7.08 -4.03 -1.68
N GLU A 13 -7.73 -4.90 -0.92
CA GLU A 13 -7.77 -6.35 -1.17
C GLU A 13 -8.25 -6.72 -2.57
N ASP A 14 -9.17 -5.94 -3.14
CA ASP A 14 -9.72 -6.14 -4.48
C ASP A 14 -8.68 -5.93 -5.61
N GLN A 15 -7.56 -5.26 -5.32
CA GLN A 15 -6.47 -5.00 -6.28
C GLN A 15 -5.31 -6.01 -6.18
N VAL A 16 -5.31 -6.88 -5.18
CA VAL A 16 -4.26 -7.90 -4.98
C VAL A 16 -4.03 -8.74 -6.24
N PRO A 17 -5.05 -9.27 -6.93
CA PRO A 17 -4.85 -10.07 -8.14
C PRO A 17 -4.14 -9.30 -9.26
N HIS A 18 -4.34 -7.99 -9.36
CA HIS A 18 -3.67 -7.17 -10.37
C HIS A 18 -2.17 -7.03 -10.08
N ILE A 19 -1.80 -6.87 -8.82
CA ILE A 19 -0.39 -6.76 -8.44
C ILE A 19 0.32 -8.11 -8.59
N GLU A 20 -0.33 -9.23 -8.23
CA GLU A 20 0.22 -10.56 -8.46
C GLU A 20 0.43 -10.86 -9.96
N MET A 21 -0.49 -10.43 -10.82
CA MET A 21 -0.31 -10.53 -12.27
C MET A 21 0.91 -9.71 -12.75
N MET A 22 1.07 -8.48 -12.27
CA MET A 22 2.24 -7.64 -12.60
C MET A 22 3.54 -8.27 -12.11
N ARG A 23 3.53 -8.86 -10.93
CA ARG A 23 4.66 -9.61 -10.36
C ARG A 23 5.05 -10.79 -11.24
N GLU A 24 4.08 -11.57 -11.67
CA GLU A 24 4.32 -12.72 -12.57
C GLU A 24 4.86 -12.26 -13.94
N ILE A 25 4.36 -11.15 -14.49
CA ILE A 25 4.90 -10.56 -15.73
C ILE A 25 6.36 -10.16 -15.54
N ALA A 26 6.71 -9.48 -14.44
CA ALA A 26 8.08 -9.09 -14.14
C ALA A 26 8.99 -10.31 -14.02
N ARG A 27 8.56 -11.35 -13.29
CA ARG A 27 9.28 -12.60 -13.10
C ARG A 27 9.55 -13.31 -14.42
N ARG A 28 8.53 -13.49 -15.26
CA ARG A 28 8.68 -14.13 -16.59
C ARG A 28 9.58 -13.32 -17.50
N PHE A 29 9.45 -11.99 -17.48
CA PHE A 29 10.30 -11.11 -18.27
C PHE A 29 11.78 -11.27 -17.85
N ASN A 30 12.07 -11.20 -16.55
CA ASN A 30 13.41 -11.38 -16.03
C ASN A 30 13.98 -12.76 -16.35
N HIS A 31 13.16 -13.82 -16.27
CA HIS A 31 13.57 -15.17 -16.64
C HIS A 31 13.97 -15.30 -18.12
N MET A 32 13.17 -14.71 -19.02
CA MET A 32 13.41 -14.79 -20.47
C MET A 32 14.56 -13.89 -20.94
N TYR A 33 14.61 -12.66 -20.43
CA TYR A 33 15.48 -11.61 -20.93
C TYR A 33 16.60 -11.20 -19.98
N GLY A 34 16.57 -11.63 -18.73
CA GLY A 34 17.57 -11.29 -17.71
C GLY A 34 18.92 -11.97 -17.92
N LYS A 35 19.55 -11.75 -19.09
CA LYS A 35 20.85 -12.31 -19.43
C LYS A 35 21.92 -11.23 -19.32
N GLU A 36 22.73 -11.29 -18.26
CA GLU A 36 23.91 -10.45 -18.10
C GLU A 36 25.18 -11.30 -18.29
N LYS A 37 26.11 -10.82 -19.13
CA LYS A 37 27.40 -11.50 -19.33
C LYS A 37 28.22 -11.44 -18.03
N GLY A 38 28.66 -12.60 -17.53
CA GLY A 38 29.40 -12.71 -16.26
C GLY A 38 28.48 -12.46 -15.02
N PHE A 39 27.17 -12.68 -15.14
CA PHE A 39 26.23 -12.44 -14.03
C PHE A 39 26.56 -13.22 -12.77
N GLU A 40 26.90 -14.50 -12.92
CA GLU A 40 27.18 -15.38 -11.79
C GLU A 40 28.46 -14.95 -11.03
N GLU A 41 29.51 -14.56 -11.75
CA GLU A 41 30.74 -14.04 -11.16
C GLU A 41 30.45 -12.74 -10.36
N LYS A 42 29.72 -11.81 -10.96
CA LYS A 42 29.31 -10.56 -10.32
C LYS A 42 28.38 -10.80 -9.12
N ALA A 43 27.51 -11.81 -9.19
CA ALA A 43 26.64 -12.18 -8.08
C ALA A 43 27.45 -12.73 -6.90
N LEU A 44 28.42 -13.61 -7.18
CA LEU A 44 29.32 -14.13 -6.16
C LEU A 44 30.20 -13.05 -5.51
N GLU A 45 30.63 -12.05 -6.29
CA GLU A 45 31.30 -10.86 -5.72
C GLU A 45 30.37 -10.06 -4.79
N ALA A 46 29.09 -9.89 -5.17
CA ALA A 46 28.10 -9.22 -4.32
C ALA A 46 27.80 -10.04 -3.05
N VAL A 47 27.77 -11.38 -3.13
CA VAL A 47 27.64 -12.25 -1.95
C VAL A 47 28.77 -12.00 -0.95
N LYS A 48 30.02 -11.83 -1.41
CA LYS A 48 31.15 -11.54 -0.53
C LYS A 48 30.98 -10.23 0.27
N LYS A 49 30.29 -9.23 -0.31
CA LYS A 49 30.00 -7.96 0.36
C LYS A 49 29.03 -8.07 1.53
N LEU A 50 28.26 -9.16 1.63
CA LEU A 50 27.37 -9.44 2.78
C LEU A 50 28.15 -9.77 4.07
N GLY A 51 29.43 -10.11 3.97
CA GLY A 51 30.25 -10.62 5.07
C GLY A 51 29.99 -12.12 5.32
N SER A 52 30.94 -12.81 5.95
CA SER A 52 31.00 -14.28 6.00
C SER A 52 29.75 -14.96 6.54
N LYS A 53 29.14 -14.43 7.61
CA LYS A 53 27.93 -15.03 8.22
C LYS A 53 26.70 -14.90 7.32
N ARG A 54 26.42 -13.67 6.82
CA ARG A 54 25.26 -13.42 5.96
C ARG A 54 25.43 -14.07 4.59
N ALA A 55 26.64 -14.11 4.05
CA ALA A 55 26.94 -14.79 2.79
C ALA A 55 26.63 -16.30 2.86
N LYS A 56 27.04 -16.98 3.95
CA LYS A 56 26.73 -18.38 4.15
C LYS A 56 25.23 -18.62 4.25
N LEU A 57 24.54 -17.85 5.10
CA LEU A 57 23.09 -17.94 5.24
C LEU A 57 22.36 -17.70 3.93
N TYR A 58 22.78 -16.70 3.15
CA TYR A 58 22.19 -16.40 1.84
C TYR A 58 22.30 -17.58 0.87
N LEU A 59 23.45 -18.22 0.79
CA LEU A 59 23.66 -19.38 -0.08
C LEU A 59 22.86 -20.60 0.36
N GLU A 60 22.70 -20.82 1.67
CA GLU A 60 21.85 -21.88 2.21
C GLU A 60 20.37 -21.61 1.85
N LEU A 61 19.87 -20.40 2.10
CA LEU A 61 18.50 -20.01 1.74
C LEU A 61 18.24 -20.10 0.23
N ARG A 62 19.21 -19.69 -0.59
CA ARG A 62 19.12 -19.85 -2.04
C ARG A 62 19.00 -21.31 -2.46
N THR A 63 19.77 -22.21 -1.84
CA THR A 63 19.71 -23.65 -2.11
C THR A 63 18.36 -24.23 -1.71
N ASP A 64 17.87 -23.89 -0.50
CA ASP A 64 16.56 -24.29 0.00
C ASP A 64 15.42 -23.84 -0.90
N TYR A 65 15.48 -22.61 -1.41
CA TYR A 65 14.47 -22.11 -2.35
C TYR A 65 14.57 -22.81 -3.72
N GLN A 66 15.76 -22.87 -4.31
CA GLN A 66 15.92 -23.38 -5.68
C GLN A 66 15.78 -24.90 -5.80
N GLN A 67 16.17 -25.65 -4.77
CA GLN A 67 16.13 -27.12 -4.81
C GLN A 67 14.88 -27.69 -4.14
N ASP A 68 14.46 -27.10 -3.02
CA ASP A 68 13.36 -27.61 -2.20
C ASP A 68 12.05 -26.83 -2.37
N GLY A 69 12.08 -25.70 -3.11
CA GLY A 69 10.89 -24.88 -3.37
C GLY A 69 10.30 -24.20 -2.12
N LYS A 70 11.13 -23.95 -1.09
CA LYS A 70 10.67 -23.34 0.18
C LYS A 70 10.48 -21.84 0.03
N ASP A 71 9.23 -21.37 -0.12
CA ASP A 71 8.92 -19.94 -0.21
C ASP A 71 9.34 -19.14 1.03
N GLU A 72 9.37 -19.76 2.22
CA GLU A 72 9.88 -19.14 3.44
C GLU A 72 11.36 -18.76 3.34
N ALA A 73 12.18 -19.59 2.66
CA ALA A 73 13.59 -19.29 2.43
C ALA A 73 13.77 -18.07 1.51
N LEU A 74 12.90 -17.93 0.49
CA LEU A 74 12.88 -16.76 -0.38
C LEU A 74 12.62 -15.49 0.42
N LEU A 75 11.56 -15.49 1.25
CA LEU A 75 11.17 -14.33 2.07
C LEU A 75 12.26 -13.94 3.07
N GLN A 76 12.89 -14.91 3.72
CA GLN A 76 13.99 -14.66 4.66
C GLN A 76 15.21 -14.07 3.95
N ALA A 77 15.57 -14.59 2.77
CA ALA A 77 16.69 -14.06 2.00
C ALA A 77 16.40 -12.63 1.50
N GLN A 78 15.19 -12.35 1.05
CA GLN A 78 14.78 -11.00 0.65
C GLN A 78 14.87 -10.01 1.81
N ALA A 79 14.31 -10.34 2.97
CA ALA A 79 14.38 -9.49 4.17
C ALA A 79 15.83 -9.21 4.61
N MET A 80 16.70 -10.23 4.53
CA MET A 80 18.12 -10.06 4.85
C MET A 80 18.86 -9.15 3.86
N LEU A 81 18.50 -9.19 2.56
CA LEU A 81 19.09 -8.33 1.53
C LEU A 81 18.62 -6.88 1.69
N ASP A 82 17.36 -6.67 2.06
CA ASP A 82 16.80 -5.33 2.32
C ASP A 82 17.47 -4.65 3.52
N ASP A 83 17.80 -5.41 4.58
CA ASP A 83 18.50 -4.93 5.77
C ASP A 83 20.02 -4.77 5.57
N ALA A 84 20.58 -5.22 4.46
CA ALA A 84 22.03 -5.17 4.21
C ALA A 84 22.48 -3.79 3.74
N GLN A 85 22.96 -2.96 4.65
CA GLN A 85 23.51 -1.61 4.36
C GLN A 85 24.82 -1.64 3.56
N SER A 86 25.54 -2.74 3.55
CA SER A 86 26.81 -2.92 2.82
C SER A 86 26.64 -3.11 1.32
N LEU A 87 25.40 -3.31 0.85
CA LEU A 87 25.11 -3.53 -0.56
C LEU A 87 24.71 -2.24 -1.27
N SER A 88 25.23 -2.03 -2.47
CA SER A 88 24.67 -1.06 -3.41
C SER A 88 23.29 -1.54 -3.90
N ASN A 89 22.46 -0.63 -4.41
CA ASN A 89 21.18 -1.02 -5.01
C ASN A 89 21.36 -2.02 -6.17
N ILE A 90 22.40 -1.85 -6.97
CA ILE A 90 22.75 -2.74 -8.09
C ILE A 90 23.13 -4.14 -7.59
N ASP A 91 23.92 -4.23 -6.51
CA ASP A 91 24.30 -5.52 -5.94
C ASP A 91 23.11 -6.22 -5.30
N ARG A 92 22.23 -5.46 -4.64
CA ARG A 92 20.99 -5.98 -4.04
C ARG A 92 20.08 -6.57 -5.11
N GLU A 93 19.80 -5.83 -6.18
CA GLU A 93 19.01 -6.31 -7.33
C GLU A 93 19.63 -7.55 -7.97
N ARG A 94 20.97 -7.58 -8.10
CA ARG A 94 21.68 -8.75 -8.63
C ARG A 94 21.52 -9.96 -7.74
N LEU A 95 21.60 -9.82 -6.44
CA LEU A 95 21.40 -10.90 -5.49
C LEU A 95 19.94 -11.38 -5.47
N PHE A 96 18.95 -10.51 -5.59
CA PHE A 96 17.57 -10.95 -5.80
C PHE A 96 17.42 -11.81 -7.05
N GLY A 97 17.98 -11.38 -8.18
CA GLY A 97 17.98 -12.18 -9.40
C GLY A 97 18.72 -13.51 -9.26
N TYR A 98 19.83 -13.54 -8.55
CA TYR A 98 20.61 -14.76 -8.30
C TYR A 98 19.89 -15.73 -7.37
N LEU A 99 19.16 -15.22 -6.39
CA LEU A 99 18.31 -16.00 -5.49
C LEU A 99 17.21 -16.75 -6.25
N GLU A 100 16.56 -16.07 -7.19
CA GLU A 100 15.45 -16.62 -7.98
C GLU A 100 15.88 -17.41 -9.22
N GLY A 101 17.20 -17.54 -9.47
CA GLY A 101 17.73 -18.25 -10.63
C GLY A 101 17.71 -17.44 -11.93
N SER A 102 17.35 -16.17 -11.87
CA SER A 102 17.47 -15.24 -13.00
C SER A 102 18.90 -14.70 -13.11
N ARG A 103 19.28 -14.19 -14.28
CA ARG A 103 20.66 -13.73 -14.54
C ARG A 103 20.84 -12.21 -14.40
N LYS A 104 19.75 -11.44 -14.48
CA LYS A 104 19.70 -9.98 -14.24
C LYS A 104 18.27 -9.61 -13.93
N LEU A 105 18.06 -8.82 -12.90
CA LEU A 105 16.75 -8.24 -12.59
C LEU A 105 16.57 -6.96 -13.45
N ILE A 106 15.68 -7.00 -14.43
CA ILE A 106 15.37 -5.87 -15.30
C ILE A 106 14.13 -5.13 -14.78
N LEU A 107 13.09 -5.89 -14.43
CA LEU A 107 11.86 -5.38 -13.84
C LEU A 107 11.77 -5.79 -12.38
N VAL A 108 11.47 -4.83 -11.52
CA VAL A 108 11.24 -5.08 -10.08
C VAL A 108 9.91 -5.82 -9.92
N GLU A 109 9.90 -6.86 -9.10
CA GLU A 109 8.69 -7.59 -8.74
C GLU A 109 7.93 -6.83 -7.66
N PRO A 110 6.73 -6.30 -7.97
CA PRO A 110 5.96 -5.52 -7.01
C PRO A 110 5.37 -6.42 -5.93
N GLN A 111 5.38 -5.94 -4.69
CA GLN A 111 4.73 -6.58 -3.56
C GLN A 111 3.51 -5.79 -3.13
N VAL A 112 2.46 -6.51 -2.75
CA VAL A 112 1.26 -5.91 -2.17
C VAL A 112 1.55 -5.40 -0.76
N LYS A 113 1.07 -4.20 -0.45
CA LYS A 113 1.02 -3.67 0.90
C LYS A 113 -0.44 -3.36 1.26
N LEU A 114 -1.01 -4.17 2.13
CA LEU A 114 -2.36 -3.95 2.64
C LEU A 114 -2.31 -3.09 3.91
N THR A 115 -3.31 -2.24 4.09
CA THR A 115 -3.57 -1.58 5.37
C THR A 115 -4.42 -2.50 6.26
N VAL A 116 -4.27 -2.36 7.58
CA VAL A 116 -5.04 -3.15 8.56
C VAL A 116 -6.54 -2.93 8.34
N ASP A 117 -6.95 -1.69 8.05
CA ASP A 117 -8.33 -1.28 7.83
C ASP A 117 -8.60 -1.07 6.32
N SER A 118 -8.51 -2.17 5.55
CA SER A 118 -8.68 -2.12 4.09
C SER A 118 -10.12 -1.88 3.62
N ARG A 119 -11.12 -1.93 4.52
CA ARG A 119 -12.54 -1.80 4.21
C ARG A 119 -13.23 -0.80 5.14
N LEU A 120 -13.52 0.39 4.63
CA LEU A 120 -14.40 1.34 5.30
C LEU A 120 -15.82 1.26 4.73
N PRO A 121 -16.87 1.31 5.59
CA PRO A 121 -18.24 1.40 5.12
C PRO A 121 -18.49 2.77 4.50
N GLY A 122 -19.29 2.80 3.46
CA GLY A 122 -19.85 4.02 2.94
C GLY A 122 -20.93 4.60 3.87
N LEU A 123 -21.33 5.83 3.60
CA LEU A 123 -22.36 6.53 4.39
C LEU A 123 -23.73 5.81 4.41
N ASP A 124 -23.95 4.90 3.48
CA ASP A 124 -25.14 4.05 3.36
C ASP A 124 -24.95 2.65 3.97
N GLY A 125 -23.81 2.39 4.60
CA GLY A 125 -23.44 1.09 5.17
C GLY A 125 -22.93 0.07 4.19
N ARG A 126 -22.94 0.36 2.87
CA ARG A 126 -22.35 -0.50 1.83
C ARG A 126 -20.86 -0.16 1.63
N LYS A 127 -20.18 -0.85 0.72
CA LYS A 127 -18.81 -0.52 0.31
C LYS A 127 -18.72 0.96 -0.10
N MET A 128 -17.78 1.70 0.49
CA MET A 128 -17.53 3.10 0.12
C MET A 128 -17.08 3.20 -1.34
N SER A 129 -17.72 4.08 -2.10
CA SER A 129 -17.37 4.34 -3.49
C SER A 129 -17.79 5.74 -3.92
N LYS A 130 -16.92 6.42 -4.66
CA LYS A 130 -17.26 7.74 -5.25
C LYS A 130 -18.46 7.65 -6.19
N SER A 131 -18.58 6.55 -6.95
CA SER A 131 -19.70 6.34 -7.90
C SER A 131 -21.06 6.17 -7.22
N TYR A 132 -21.08 5.77 -5.95
CA TYR A 132 -22.31 5.64 -5.17
C TYR A 132 -22.66 6.93 -4.38
N GLY A 133 -21.77 7.93 -4.39
CA GLY A 133 -21.98 9.16 -3.61
C GLY A 133 -21.99 8.95 -2.09
N ASN A 134 -21.51 7.81 -1.61
CA ASN A 134 -21.51 7.41 -0.21
C ASN A 134 -20.17 7.61 0.50
N SER A 135 -19.33 8.50 -0.01
CA SER A 135 -18.00 8.79 0.51
C SER A 135 -17.91 10.17 1.16
N ILE A 136 -16.95 10.33 2.06
CA ILE A 136 -16.49 11.62 2.57
C ILE A 136 -15.22 11.99 1.79
N SER A 137 -15.20 13.17 1.18
CA SER A 137 -14.03 13.69 0.50
C SER A 137 -12.99 14.17 1.52
N LEU A 138 -11.68 13.99 1.21
CA LEU A 138 -10.61 14.56 2.05
C LEU A 138 -10.66 16.09 2.13
N ARG A 139 -11.33 16.75 1.19
CA ARG A 139 -11.54 18.20 1.17
C ARG A 139 -13.00 18.57 1.46
N GLU A 140 -13.75 17.73 2.15
CA GLU A 140 -15.11 18.02 2.56
C GLU A 140 -15.10 19.11 3.64
N ASP A 141 -16.04 20.05 3.58
CA ASP A 141 -16.20 21.03 4.64
C ASP A 141 -16.77 20.40 5.93
N LYS A 142 -16.47 21.02 7.07
CA LYS A 142 -16.84 20.50 8.40
C LYS A 142 -18.36 20.27 8.53
N ASP A 143 -19.17 21.19 8.03
CA ASP A 143 -20.63 21.10 8.15
C ASP A 143 -21.19 19.94 7.32
N SER A 144 -20.62 19.71 6.13
CA SER A 144 -20.95 18.58 5.28
C SER A 144 -20.58 17.26 5.95
N VAL A 145 -19.39 17.14 6.54
CA VAL A 145 -18.97 15.94 7.31
C VAL A 145 -19.93 15.64 8.45
N VAL A 146 -20.26 16.68 9.25
CA VAL A 146 -21.23 16.56 10.35
C VAL A 146 -22.58 16.06 9.84
N LYS A 147 -23.11 16.68 8.78
CA LYS A 147 -24.39 16.30 8.19
C LYS A 147 -24.38 14.86 7.68
N LYS A 148 -23.37 14.48 6.94
CA LYS A 148 -23.22 13.14 6.35
C LYS A 148 -23.18 12.05 7.42
N ILE A 149 -22.37 12.20 8.46
CA ILE A 149 -22.29 11.19 9.52
C ILE A 149 -23.55 11.17 10.37
N ARG A 150 -24.15 12.32 10.68
CA ARG A 150 -25.40 12.37 11.43
C ARG A 150 -26.54 11.64 10.73
N THR A 151 -26.61 11.71 9.39
CA THR A 151 -27.62 11.03 8.58
C THR A 151 -27.28 9.58 8.24
N MET A 152 -26.05 9.12 8.51
CA MET A 152 -25.63 7.74 8.26
C MET A 152 -26.54 6.76 9.04
N PRO A 153 -26.97 5.63 8.40
CA PRO A 153 -27.79 4.61 9.07
C PRO A 153 -27.02 3.99 10.24
N THR A 154 -27.77 3.56 11.23
CA THR A 154 -27.28 2.83 12.41
C THR A 154 -27.86 1.43 12.42
N ASP A 155 -27.72 0.68 13.51
CA ASP A 155 -28.38 -0.62 13.65
C ASP A 155 -29.88 -0.51 13.40
N PRO A 156 -30.45 -1.20 12.41
CA PRO A 156 -31.87 -1.16 12.07
C PRO A 156 -32.81 -1.59 13.22
N ALA A 157 -32.30 -2.42 14.15
CA ALA A 157 -33.07 -2.85 15.32
C ALA A 157 -33.28 -1.71 16.32
N ARG A 158 -32.49 -0.64 16.24
CA ARG A 158 -32.54 0.49 17.17
C ARG A 158 -33.35 1.65 16.61
N VAL A 159 -34.66 1.57 16.77
CA VAL A 159 -35.62 2.59 16.28
C VAL A 159 -35.78 3.74 17.28
N ARG A 160 -35.82 3.42 18.58
CA ARG A 160 -35.98 4.40 19.67
C ARG A 160 -34.67 4.48 20.47
N ARG A 161 -34.49 5.60 21.19
CA ARG A 161 -33.34 5.76 22.09
C ARG A 161 -33.29 4.70 23.19
N THR A 162 -34.43 4.19 23.62
CA THR A 162 -34.58 3.16 24.65
C THR A 162 -34.30 1.73 24.14
N ASP A 163 -34.17 1.54 22.83
CA ASP A 163 -33.90 0.22 22.26
C ASP A 163 -32.40 -0.07 22.40
N VAL A 164 -32.08 -1.30 22.78
CA VAL A 164 -30.70 -1.79 22.78
C VAL A 164 -30.22 -2.02 21.33
N GLY A 165 -28.96 -1.71 21.08
CA GLY A 165 -28.35 -1.91 19.77
C GLY A 165 -27.26 -2.96 19.76
N ASP A 166 -26.91 -3.41 18.56
CA ASP A 166 -25.78 -4.32 18.31
C ASP A 166 -24.68 -3.56 17.53
N PRO A 167 -23.53 -3.23 18.15
CA PRO A 167 -22.43 -2.55 17.48
C PRO A 167 -21.96 -3.29 16.22
N LYS A 168 -22.02 -4.64 16.21
CA LYS A 168 -21.58 -5.44 15.06
C LYS A 168 -22.45 -5.27 13.81
N LYS A 169 -23.70 -4.80 13.99
CA LYS A 169 -24.65 -4.53 12.89
C LYS A 169 -24.69 -3.04 12.50
N CYS A 170 -23.96 -2.21 13.24
CA CYS A 170 -24.00 -0.77 13.05
C CYS A 170 -22.83 -0.30 12.16
N PRO A 171 -23.09 0.26 10.96
CA PRO A 171 -22.05 0.79 10.10
C PRO A 171 -21.22 1.89 10.75
N VAL A 172 -21.81 2.69 11.63
CA VAL A 172 -21.10 3.75 12.38
C VAL A 172 -20.06 3.13 13.33
N PHE A 173 -20.33 1.95 13.90
CA PHE A 173 -19.35 1.32 14.78
C PHE A 173 -18.09 0.86 14.04
N GLN A 174 -18.20 0.51 12.76
CA GLN A 174 -17.02 0.23 11.91
C GLN A 174 -16.15 1.49 11.73
N LEU A 175 -16.74 2.69 11.74
CA LEU A 175 -15.96 3.93 11.76
C LEU A 175 -15.28 4.15 13.12
N HIS A 176 -15.91 3.75 14.26
CA HIS A 176 -15.25 3.77 15.55
C HIS A 176 -14.03 2.86 15.61
N GLU A 177 -14.06 1.71 14.91
CA GLU A 177 -12.90 0.81 14.85
C GLU A 177 -11.66 1.46 14.28
N VAL A 178 -11.83 2.42 13.38
CA VAL A 178 -10.74 3.16 12.73
C VAL A 178 -10.40 4.48 13.46
N TYR A 179 -11.43 5.26 13.82
CA TYR A 179 -11.27 6.65 14.27
C TYR A 179 -11.28 6.84 15.79
N SER A 180 -11.61 5.82 16.57
CA SER A 180 -11.73 5.94 18.01
C SER A 180 -10.69 5.14 18.77
N ASP A 181 -10.24 5.67 19.89
CA ASP A 181 -9.39 4.93 20.82
C ASP A 181 -10.16 3.83 21.59
N ALA A 182 -9.45 3.05 22.37
CA ALA A 182 -10.03 1.92 23.11
C ALA A 182 -11.11 2.38 24.11
N SER A 183 -10.93 3.52 24.75
CA SER A 183 -11.86 4.05 25.78
C SER A 183 -13.18 4.49 25.16
N VAL A 184 -13.13 5.16 24.02
CA VAL A 184 -14.31 5.59 23.25
C VAL A 184 -15.04 4.39 22.66
N LYS A 185 -14.31 3.38 22.16
CA LYS A 185 -14.92 2.12 21.67
C LYS A 185 -15.68 1.39 22.78
N GLU A 186 -15.09 1.26 23.98
CA GLU A 186 -15.72 0.63 25.13
C GLU A 186 -16.96 1.41 25.57
N TRP A 187 -16.87 2.73 25.65
CA TRP A 187 -18.00 3.60 25.94
C TRP A 187 -19.15 3.42 24.92
N ALA A 188 -18.83 3.41 23.62
CA ALA A 188 -19.81 3.22 22.56
C ALA A 188 -20.48 1.84 22.63
N ILE A 189 -19.71 0.76 22.86
CA ILE A 189 -20.24 -0.61 23.03
C ILE A 189 -21.19 -0.65 24.22
N LYS A 190 -20.72 -0.22 25.40
CA LYS A 190 -21.51 -0.25 26.62
C LYS A 190 -22.79 0.61 26.48
N GLY A 191 -22.65 1.83 26.00
CA GLY A 191 -23.79 2.74 25.82
C GLY A 191 -24.79 2.24 24.76
N CYS A 192 -24.36 1.59 23.70
CA CYS A 192 -25.21 1.01 22.66
C CYS A 192 -25.99 -0.20 23.19
N THR A 193 -25.32 -1.16 23.83
CA THR A 193 -25.90 -2.41 24.32
C THR A 193 -26.80 -2.26 25.54
N THR A 194 -26.68 -1.14 26.27
CA THR A 194 -27.54 -0.83 27.43
C THR A 194 -28.56 0.26 27.13
N ALA A 195 -28.67 0.77 25.91
CA ALA A 195 -29.44 1.95 25.54
C ALA A 195 -29.06 3.21 26.36
N GLY A 196 -27.83 3.26 26.89
CA GLY A 196 -27.33 4.35 27.74
C GLY A 196 -26.99 5.62 26.98
N ILE A 197 -26.70 5.53 25.67
CA ILE A 197 -26.39 6.68 24.81
C ILE A 197 -27.31 6.73 23.59
N GLY A 198 -27.54 7.91 23.02
CA GLY A 198 -28.23 8.08 21.74
C GLY A 198 -27.32 7.84 20.54
N CYS A 199 -27.87 7.44 19.39
CA CYS A 199 -27.08 7.26 18.17
C CYS A 199 -26.36 8.53 17.70
N LEU A 200 -26.95 9.71 17.90
CA LEU A 200 -26.30 10.99 17.59
C LEU A 200 -25.15 11.30 18.54
N GLU A 201 -25.29 10.94 19.82
CA GLU A 201 -24.21 11.06 20.81
C GLU A 201 -23.06 10.13 20.45
N CYS A 202 -23.37 8.87 20.06
CA CYS A 202 -22.38 7.89 19.60
C CYS A 202 -21.60 8.36 18.37
N LYS A 203 -22.23 9.05 17.43
CA LYS A 203 -21.60 9.56 16.22
C LYS A 203 -20.63 10.72 16.45
N GLN A 204 -20.80 11.48 17.53
CA GLN A 204 -20.01 12.69 17.77
C GLN A 204 -18.50 12.46 17.83
N PRO A 205 -17.97 11.47 18.58
CA PRO A 205 -16.53 11.21 18.60
C PRO A 205 -15.94 10.87 17.22
N VAL A 206 -16.70 10.18 16.37
CA VAL A 206 -16.26 9.87 14.99
C VAL A 206 -16.20 11.15 14.15
N ILE A 207 -17.20 12.01 14.27
CA ILE A 207 -17.23 13.31 13.59
C ILE A 207 -16.02 14.15 13.99
N ASP A 208 -15.75 14.26 15.29
CA ASP A 208 -14.66 15.06 15.82
C ASP A 208 -13.30 14.54 15.37
N ALA A 209 -13.11 13.21 15.37
CA ALA A 209 -11.89 12.58 14.92
C ALA A 209 -11.63 12.80 13.40
N ILE A 210 -12.66 12.66 12.57
CA ILE A 210 -12.53 12.89 11.11
C ILE A 210 -12.20 14.36 10.84
N ILE A 211 -12.86 15.29 11.51
CA ILE A 211 -12.59 16.73 11.35
C ILE A 211 -11.17 17.05 11.81
N ALA A 212 -10.73 16.51 12.95
CA ALA A 212 -9.37 16.72 13.46
C ALA A 212 -8.30 16.17 12.52
N GLU A 213 -8.56 15.04 11.85
CA GLU A 213 -7.65 14.48 10.82
C GLU A 213 -7.61 15.36 9.56
N GLN A 214 -8.75 15.91 9.13
CA GLN A 214 -8.83 16.71 7.91
C GLN A 214 -8.28 18.13 8.08
N GLU A 215 -8.35 18.71 9.27
CA GLU A 215 -7.95 20.10 9.51
C GLU A 215 -6.50 20.40 9.08
N PRO A 216 -5.46 19.63 9.47
CA PRO A 216 -4.11 19.84 8.98
C PRO A 216 -3.95 19.63 7.46
N MET A 217 -4.81 18.80 6.85
CA MET A 217 -4.81 18.62 5.40
C MET A 217 -5.35 19.84 4.69
N HIS A 218 -6.42 20.45 5.21
CA HIS A 218 -7.01 21.69 4.67
C HIS A 218 -6.03 22.85 4.77
N GLU A 219 -5.35 22.99 5.91
CA GLU A 219 -4.33 24.04 6.10
C GLU A 219 -3.21 23.90 5.07
N ARG A 220 -2.66 22.68 4.89
CA ARG A 220 -1.63 22.42 3.88
C ARG A 220 -2.12 22.61 2.45
N ALA A 221 -3.39 22.35 2.18
CA ALA A 221 -3.97 22.49 0.84
C ALA A 221 -4.17 23.96 0.44
N GLN A 222 -4.29 24.88 1.40
CA GLN A 222 -4.67 26.27 1.13
C GLN A 222 -3.69 26.96 0.16
N GLN A 223 -2.38 26.78 0.35
CA GLN A 223 -1.37 27.36 -0.53
C GLN A 223 -1.51 26.95 -2.00
N TYR A 224 -1.99 25.72 -2.26
CA TYR A 224 -2.19 25.19 -3.60
C TYR A 224 -3.53 25.65 -4.21
N LEU A 225 -4.51 25.98 -3.38
CA LEU A 225 -5.78 26.56 -3.82
C LEU A 225 -5.60 28.04 -4.17
N ASP A 226 -4.76 28.75 -3.42
CA ASP A 226 -4.49 30.18 -3.61
C ASP A 226 -3.58 30.43 -4.83
N ASP A 227 -2.69 29.48 -5.14
CA ASP A 227 -1.78 29.58 -6.28
C ASP A 227 -1.84 28.34 -7.21
N PRO A 228 -2.77 28.33 -8.18
CA PRO A 228 -2.83 27.29 -9.19
C PRO A 228 -1.58 27.18 -10.08
N SER A 229 -0.73 28.21 -10.14
CA SER A 229 0.52 28.16 -10.91
C SER A 229 1.56 27.27 -10.23
N LEU A 230 1.61 27.28 -8.90
CA LEU A 230 2.42 26.38 -8.10
C LEU A 230 2.07 24.91 -8.39
N VAL A 231 0.76 24.58 -8.45
CA VAL A 231 0.33 23.22 -8.79
C VAL A 231 0.80 22.81 -10.18
N ARG A 232 0.69 23.71 -11.19
CA ARG A 232 1.16 23.41 -12.54
C ARG A 232 2.67 23.18 -12.59
N ALA A 233 3.45 23.98 -11.87
CA ALA A 233 4.89 23.81 -11.78
C ALA A 233 5.27 22.45 -11.16
N ILE A 234 4.66 22.10 -10.01
CA ILE A 234 4.89 20.79 -9.35
C ILE A 234 4.54 19.62 -10.28
N VAL A 235 3.42 19.73 -11.02
CA VAL A 235 3.03 18.68 -11.98
C VAL A 235 4.03 18.59 -13.13
N ALA A 236 4.51 19.70 -13.66
CA ALA A 236 5.50 19.72 -14.74
C ALA A 236 6.82 19.06 -14.30
N ASP A 237 7.35 19.46 -13.14
CA ASP A 237 8.57 18.88 -12.57
C ASP A 237 8.39 17.38 -12.28
N GLY A 238 7.27 17.00 -11.70
CA GLY A 238 6.92 15.60 -11.43
C GLY A 238 6.82 14.77 -12.71
N CYS A 239 6.27 15.33 -13.79
CA CYS A 239 6.22 14.67 -15.10
C CYS A 239 7.62 14.45 -15.68
N ASP A 240 8.55 15.39 -15.51
CA ASP A 240 9.92 15.24 -16.00
C ASP A 240 10.69 14.16 -15.22
N VAL A 241 10.53 14.11 -13.91
CA VAL A 241 11.11 13.04 -13.07
C VAL A 241 10.53 11.67 -13.48
N ALA A 242 9.21 11.57 -13.59
CA ALA A 242 8.53 10.32 -13.97
C ALA A 242 8.95 9.87 -15.39
N ARG A 243 9.08 10.80 -16.33
CA ARG A 243 9.52 10.51 -17.70
C ARG A 243 10.94 9.96 -17.76
N LYS A 244 11.87 10.56 -16.98
CA LYS A 244 13.25 10.07 -16.91
C LYS A 244 13.29 8.62 -16.39
N LEU A 245 12.61 8.33 -15.29
CA LEU A 245 12.55 6.97 -14.72
C LEU A 245 11.91 5.98 -15.69
N ALA A 246 10.83 6.37 -16.34
CA ALA A 246 10.17 5.54 -17.35
C ALA A 246 11.08 5.25 -18.56
N GLN A 247 11.82 6.26 -19.03
CA GLN A 247 12.77 6.13 -20.15
C GLN A 247 13.93 5.20 -19.79
N GLU A 248 14.47 5.29 -18.57
CA GLU A 248 15.51 4.37 -18.08
C GLU A 248 15.01 2.93 -18.07
N THR A 249 13.84 2.70 -17.49
CA THR A 249 13.24 1.35 -17.48
C THR A 249 13.01 0.82 -18.90
N MET A 250 12.45 1.65 -19.79
CA MET A 250 12.18 1.25 -21.17
C MET A 250 13.47 1.02 -21.98
N ARG A 251 14.54 1.76 -21.69
CA ARG A 251 15.85 1.50 -22.28
C ARG A 251 16.35 0.12 -21.91
N ASP A 252 16.32 -0.21 -20.61
CA ASP A 252 16.81 -1.50 -20.11
C ASP A 252 15.95 -2.66 -20.63
N VAL A 253 14.63 -2.47 -20.73
CA VAL A 253 13.70 -3.45 -21.32
C VAL A 253 14.02 -3.67 -22.82
N ARG A 254 14.17 -2.60 -23.60
CA ARG A 254 14.47 -2.70 -25.04
C ARG A 254 15.83 -3.32 -25.30
N GLU A 255 16.84 -2.93 -24.54
CA GLU A 255 18.17 -3.51 -24.62
C GLU A 255 18.13 -5.03 -24.35
N ALA A 256 17.44 -5.46 -23.29
CA ALA A 256 17.28 -6.86 -22.94
C ALA A 256 16.57 -7.68 -24.03
N MET A 257 15.58 -7.09 -24.70
CA MET A 257 14.84 -7.69 -25.81
C MET A 257 15.57 -7.63 -27.16
N GLY A 258 16.72 -6.95 -27.24
CA GLY A 258 17.42 -6.72 -28.51
C GLY A 258 16.73 -5.73 -29.43
N LEU A 259 15.89 -4.83 -28.87
CA LEU A 259 15.14 -3.81 -29.61
C LEU A 259 15.81 -2.42 -29.54
N SER A 260 17.09 -2.35 -29.26
CA SER A 260 17.85 -1.11 -29.30
C SER A 260 18.10 -0.75 -30.76
N TYR A 261 17.28 0.14 -31.31
CA TYR A 261 17.54 0.77 -32.59
C TYR A 261 18.59 1.87 -32.38
N THR A 262 19.76 1.72 -32.96
CA THR A 262 20.78 2.76 -33.13
C THR A 262 20.40 3.69 -34.26
#